data_eae752beb2b55df186ec3ed4f0309361
#
_entry.id   eae752beb2b55df186ec3ed4f0309361
#
_cell.length_a   1.000
_cell.length_b   1.000
_cell.length_c   1.000
_cell.angle_alpha   90.00
_cell.angle_beta   90.00
_cell.angle_gamma   90.00
#
_symmetry.space_group_name_H-M   'P 1'
#
loop_
_entity.id
_entity.type
_entity.pdbx_description
1 polymer ?
#
loop_
_entity_poly.entity_id
_entity_poly.type
_entity_poly.pdbx_seq_one_letter_code
_entity_poly.pdbx_strand_id
1 'polypeptide(L)'
;MSMDIQGNLTKIPLSENAILHQSGVSFFRIFTAYRKEKKIRTEKIVSGVISRRAFLDIEKGKSVLSRENWKFLMHRIGIVTDYFETVVSRKELKDWRCREDICLSVCEDCKKAKKLLEEYRNSHIKMSNIERQFCLKIEWLLSRNEKSGEELYKLSKDAVCCTVQEDWKENLSALYVGPEELEAMLLVVWSLLKKNELMDAFRLFDQIQRYPKIHNWEPRMREMICAQIALIGIKLYERMQKIDIAYKIGIESLELLRQQSSQRYVYPLLVELVRIGIMLEKEKSEELQQFLKFQKAFAILYEENKIPYMRVWQCGSIENSYDVGMVLKRMRMAQEKTQEEVCIDEKGFSFLNVRQLSRIEKGENRPSTENFQFLTRKMGRELDWIMPMLETDSIEVLSMRQDIIYAIGMRQWKKAKNILEQLKTKIRAEDYKEPQIQQEIQF
;
A
#
# COMPACT_ATOMS: atom_id res chain seq x y z
N MET A 1 7.30 23.95 -20.29
CA MET A 1 6.36 24.94 -19.75
C MET A 1 6.75 25.17 -18.30
N SER A 2 7.19 26.40 -17.99
CA SER A 2 7.65 26.82 -16.68
C SER A 2 6.45 26.99 -15.74
N MET A 3 6.51 26.35 -14.58
CA MET A 3 5.55 26.62 -13.49
C MET A 3 5.84 28.00 -12.90
N ASP A 4 4.84 28.86 -12.89
CA ASP A 4 4.86 30.12 -12.18
C ASP A 4 4.58 29.89 -10.69
N ILE A 5 5.52 30.28 -9.81
CA ILE A 5 5.54 29.97 -8.37
C ILE A 5 4.62 30.92 -7.56
N GLN A 6 3.73 31.66 -8.19
CA GLN A 6 2.74 32.49 -7.50
C GLN A 6 1.34 31.93 -7.72
N GLY A 7 0.83 31.24 -6.69
CA GLY A 7 -0.43 30.49 -6.57
C GLY A 7 -1.74 31.14 -7.03
N ASN A 8 -1.82 31.58 -8.25
CA ASN A 8 -3.07 31.93 -8.90
C ASN A 8 -3.56 30.76 -9.74
N LEU A 9 -4.45 29.97 -9.18
CA LEU A 9 -5.30 29.04 -9.94
C LEU A 9 -6.14 29.85 -10.90
N THR A 10 -5.71 29.93 -12.18
CA THR A 10 -6.54 30.43 -13.27
C THR A 10 -7.87 29.68 -13.25
N LYS A 11 -8.97 30.42 -13.19
CA LYS A 11 -10.33 29.92 -13.31
C LYS A 11 -10.43 29.09 -14.59
N ILE A 12 -10.51 27.77 -14.48
CA ILE A 12 -10.96 26.93 -15.56
C ILE A 12 -12.46 27.21 -15.68
N PRO A 13 -12.96 27.72 -16.79
CA PRO A 13 -14.39 27.90 -16.96
C PRO A 13 -15.02 26.52 -17.03
N LEU A 14 -15.67 26.11 -15.94
CA LEU A 14 -16.56 24.96 -15.96
C LEU A 14 -17.69 25.33 -16.91
N SER A 15 -17.72 24.69 -18.09
CA SER A 15 -18.86 24.85 -19.01
C SER A 15 -20.11 24.38 -18.24
N GLU A 16 -21.16 25.20 -18.28
CA GLU A 16 -22.48 24.96 -17.66
C GLU A 16 -23.17 23.65 -18.14
N ASN A 17 -22.56 22.91 -19.04
CA ASN A 17 -23.06 21.68 -19.64
C ASN A 17 -22.29 20.42 -19.24
N ALA A 18 -21.45 20.45 -18.21
CA ALA A 18 -21.01 19.23 -17.59
C ALA A 18 -22.19 18.66 -16.77
N ILE A 19 -23.10 17.99 -17.48
CA ILE A 19 -24.08 17.09 -16.86
C ILE A 19 -23.24 16.10 -16.04
N LEU A 20 -23.29 16.32 -14.72
CA LEU A 20 -22.75 15.43 -13.74
C LEU A 20 -23.49 14.10 -13.92
N HIS A 21 -22.86 13.16 -14.62
CA HIS A 21 -23.35 11.80 -14.66
C HIS A 21 -23.34 11.25 -13.23
N GLN A 22 -24.51 10.92 -12.72
CA GLN A 22 -24.81 10.33 -11.43
C GLN A 22 -24.34 8.85 -11.34
N SER A 23 -23.19 8.51 -11.85
CA SER A 23 -22.66 7.17 -11.78
C SER A 23 -21.27 7.13 -11.16
N GLY A 24 -21.11 7.72 -9.99
CA GLY A 24 -20.01 7.35 -9.13
C GLY A 24 -20.09 5.86 -8.86
N VAL A 25 -19.33 5.06 -9.58
CA VAL A 25 -19.23 3.62 -9.31
C VAL A 25 -18.57 3.50 -7.96
N SER A 26 -19.37 3.20 -6.93
CA SER A 26 -18.83 2.98 -5.58
C SER A 26 -17.70 1.97 -5.67
N PHE A 27 -16.55 2.31 -5.12
CA PHE A 27 -15.39 1.40 -5.05
C PHE A 27 -15.80 -0.01 -4.60
N PHE A 28 -16.75 -0.12 -3.67
CA PHE A 28 -17.25 -1.41 -3.19
C PHE A 28 -17.96 -2.24 -4.26
N ARG A 29 -18.52 -1.62 -5.27
CA ARG A 29 -19.06 -2.36 -6.43
C ARG A 29 -17.95 -3.02 -7.22
N ILE A 30 -16.85 -2.28 -7.48
CA ILE A 30 -15.66 -2.79 -8.16
C ILE A 30 -15.06 -3.96 -7.36
N PHE A 31 -14.82 -3.75 -6.06
CA PHE A 31 -14.27 -4.76 -5.16
C PHE A 31 -15.17 -6.02 -5.11
N THR A 32 -16.49 -5.83 -4.95
CA THR A 32 -17.44 -6.94 -4.87
C THR A 32 -17.52 -7.69 -6.20
N ALA A 33 -17.50 -6.99 -7.34
CA ALA A 33 -17.49 -7.59 -8.68
C ALA A 33 -16.23 -8.45 -8.86
N TYR A 34 -15.05 -7.90 -8.58
CA TYR A 34 -13.77 -8.61 -8.67
C TYR A 34 -13.72 -9.85 -7.77
N ARG A 35 -14.11 -9.70 -6.50
CA ARG A 35 -14.17 -10.82 -5.57
C ARG A 35 -15.08 -11.96 -6.05
N LYS A 36 -16.28 -11.61 -6.57
CA LYS A 36 -17.24 -12.58 -7.12
C LYS A 36 -16.69 -13.27 -8.36
N GLU A 37 -16.09 -12.53 -9.27
CA GLU A 37 -15.43 -13.08 -10.47
C GLU A 37 -14.36 -14.11 -10.09
N LYS A 38 -13.51 -13.78 -9.12
CA LYS A 38 -12.49 -14.69 -8.61
C LYS A 38 -13.02 -15.78 -7.66
N LYS A 39 -14.35 -15.82 -7.43
CA LYS A 39 -15.02 -16.79 -6.54
C LYS A 39 -14.46 -16.83 -5.11
N ILE A 40 -13.96 -15.71 -4.61
CA ILE A 40 -13.35 -15.62 -3.28
C ILE A 40 -14.46 -15.41 -2.23
N ARG A 41 -14.49 -16.27 -1.20
CA ARG A 41 -15.44 -16.12 -0.09
C ARG A 41 -15.05 -14.96 0.81
N THR A 42 -16.04 -14.16 1.24
CA THR A 42 -15.84 -13.00 2.10
C THR A 42 -15.07 -13.34 3.37
N GLU A 43 -15.42 -14.43 4.02
CA GLU A 43 -14.80 -14.88 5.28
C GLU A 43 -13.29 -15.04 5.16
N LYS A 44 -12.80 -15.55 4.02
CA LYS A 44 -11.37 -15.74 3.78
C LYS A 44 -10.59 -14.43 3.68
N ILE A 45 -11.25 -13.35 3.23
CA ILE A 45 -10.60 -12.05 3.06
C ILE A 45 -10.63 -11.24 4.36
N VAL A 46 -11.76 -11.27 5.08
CA VAL A 46 -11.98 -10.38 6.24
C VAL A 46 -11.46 -10.96 7.56
N SER A 47 -11.20 -12.28 7.62
CA SER A 47 -10.78 -12.96 8.85
C SER A 47 -9.59 -12.25 9.52
N GLY A 48 -9.68 -12.00 10.81
CA GLY A 48 -8.64 -11.33 11.59
C GLY A 48 -8.51 -9.81 11.35
N VAL A 49 -9.19 -9.24 10.36
CA VAL A 49 -9.11 -7.79 10.03
C VAL A 49 -10.39 -7.07 10.46
N ILE A 50 -11.53 -7.50 9.94
CA ILE A 50 -12.85 -6.95 10.30
C ILE A 50 -13.88 -8.09 10.44
N SER A 51 -14.99 -7.82 11.12
CA SER A 51 -16.07 -8.79 11.20
C SER A 51 -16.81 -8.90 9.85
N ARG A 52 -17.36 -10.09 9.55
CA ARG A 52 -18.21 -10.29 8.38
C ARG A 52 -19.39 -9.31 8.35
N ARG A 53 -20.00 -9.02 9.50
CA ARG A 53 -21.12 -8.06 9.61
C ARG A 53 -20.66 -6.66 9.20
N ALA A 54 -19.53 -6.19 9.73
CA ALA A 54 -18.97 -4.88 9.37
C ALA A 54 -18.70 -4.80 7.86
N PHE A 55 -18.16 -5.86 7.25
CA PHE A 55 -17.93 -5.91 5.82
C PHE A 55 -19.24 -5.81 5.01
N LEU A 56 -20.30 -6.53 5.42
CA LEU A 56 -21.61 -6.46 4.76
C LEU A 56 -22.26 -5.07 4.89
N ASP A 57 -22.06 -4.39 6.01
CA ASP A 57 -22.55 -3.01 6.19
C ASP A 57 -21.80 -2.02 5.27
N ILE A 58 -20.52 -2.28 5.00
CA ILE A 58 -19.71 -1.53 4.04
C ILE A 58 -20.18 -1.80 2.60
N GLU A 59 -20.40 -3.06 2.21
CA GLU A 59 -20.93 -3.42 0.89
C GLU A 59 -22.30 -2.75 0.62
N LYS A 60 -23.08 -2.48 1.65
CA LYS A 60 -24.37 -1.77 1.58
C LYS A 60 -24.25 -0.25 1.66
N GLY A 61 -23.05 0.30 1.74
CA GLY A 61 -22.81 1.73 1.88
C GLY A 61 -23.21 2.34 3.22
N LYS A 62 -23.51 1.51 4.24
CA LYS A 62 -23.90 1.96 5.58
C LYS A 62 -22.71 2.39 6.44
N SER A 63 -21.53 1.93 6.11
CA SER A 63 -20.29 2.18 6.85
C SER A 63 -19.13 2.32 5.88
N VAL A 64 -18.02 2.90 6.33
CA VAL A 64 -16.79 3.05 5.56
C VAL A 64 -15.63 2.36 6.25
N LEU A 65 -14.72 1.78 5.48
CA LEU A 65 -13.45 1.26 5.99
C LEU A 65 -12.50 2.40 6.38
N SER A 66 -11.67 2.15 7.39
CA SER A 66 -10.44 2.91 7.52
C SER A 66 -9.54 2.60 6.30
N ARG A 67 -8.70 3.57 5.91
CA ARG A 67 -7.75 3.38 4.82
C ARG A 67 -6.88 2.14 5.02
N GLU A 68 -6.48 1.88 6.25
CA GLU A 68 -5.62 0.76 6.57
C GLU A 68 -6.32 -0.59 6.42
N ASN A 69 -7.54 -0.73 6.94
CA ASN A 69 -8.33 -1.95 6.73
C ASN A 69 -8.59 -2.19 5.24
N TRP A 70 -8.95 -1.12 4.52
CA TRP A 70 -9.17 -1.19 3.08
C TRP A 70 -7.92 -1.67 2.34
N LYS A 71 -6.76 -1.05 2.57
CA LYS A 71 -5.47 -1.45 1.99
C LYS A 71 -5.19 -2.93 2.27
N PHE A 72 -5.37 -3.35 3.50
CA PHE A 72 -5.11 -4.72 3.92
C PHE A 72 -5.99 -5.75 3.19
N LEU A 73 -7.28 -5.45 3.04
CA LEU A 73 -8.21 -6.32 2.29
C LEU A 73 -7.87 -6.38 0.80
N MET A 74 -7.47 -5.26 0.21
CA MET A 74 -7.04 -5.19 -1.20
C MET A 74 -5.77 -6.01 -1.43
N HIS A 75 -4.78 -5.89 -0.56
CA HIS A 75 -3.56 -6.66 -0.65
C HIS A 75 -3.80 -8.16 -0.54
N ARG A 76 -4.75 -8.61 0.29
CA ARG A 76 -5.12 -10.03 0.40
C ARG A 76 -5.68 -10.61 -0.90
N ILE A 77 -6.37 -9.82 -1.69
CA ILE A 77 -6.89 -10.26 -3.01
C ILE A 77 -5.92 -9.96 -4.16
N GLY A 78 -4.71 -9.52 -3.85
CA GLY A 78 -3.66 -9.30 -4.83
C GLY A 78 -3.73 -7.96 -5.57
N ILE A 79 -4.49 -6.98 -5.06
CA ILE A 79 -4.67 -5.68 -5.69
C ILE A 79 -3.81 -4.62 -5.00
N VAL A 80 -3.00 -3.92 -5.77
CA VAL A 80 -2.21 -2.77 -5.32
C VAL A 80 -3.12 -1.58 -5.09
N THR A 81 -2.89 -0.85 -4.00
CA THR A 81 -3.77 0.25 -3.58
C THR A 81 -3.44 1.60 -4.20
N ASP A 82 -2.34 1.69 -4.95
CA ASP A 82 -1.84 2.95 -5.53
C ASP A 82 -2.71 3.46 -6.70
N TYR A 83 -3.64 2.66 -7.19
CA TYR A 83 -4.60 3.04 -8.24
C TYR A 83 -5.73 3.93 -7.76
N PHE A 84 -5.86 4.13 -6.44
CA PHE A 84 -7.03 4.77 -5.87
C PHE A 84 -6.64 5.99 -5.04
N GLU A 85 -7.38 7.06 -5.21
CA GLU A 85 -7.39 8.18 -4.28
C GLU A 85 -8.25 7.83 -3.07
N THR A 86 -7.84 8.28 -1.89
CA THR A 86 -8.57 8.04 -0.65
C THR A 86 -8.79 9.34 0.12
N VAL A 87 -10.00 9.51 0.62
CA VAL A 87 -10.32 10.59 1.56
C VAL A 87 -10.26 10.01 2.97
N VAL A 88 -9.39 10.57 3.80
CA VAL A 88 -9.08 10.03 5.13
C VAL A 88 -9.21 11.11 6.21
N SER A 89 -9.37 10.70 7.45
CA SER A 89 -9.34 11.64 8.57
C SER A 89 -7.91 12.12 8.85
N ARG A 90 -7.78 13.31 9.44
CA ARG A 90 -6.48 13.85 9.89
C ARG A 90 -5.80 12.90 10.88
N LYS A 91 -6.59 12.18 11.69
CA LYS A 91 -6.06 11.18 12.60
C LYS A 91 -5.38 10.05 11.84
N GLU A 92 -6.03 9.46 10.84
CA GLU A 92 -5.42 8.39 10.01
C GLU A 92 -4.11 8.83 9.34
N LEU A 93 -4.06 10.09 8.84
CA LEU A 93 -2.83 10.65 8.27
C LEU A 93 -1.72 10.79 9.33
N LYS A 94 -2.07 11.25 10.53
CA LYS A 94 -1.13 11.39 11.65
C LYS A 94 -0.60 10.04 12.10
N ASP A 95 -1.47 9.05 12.26
CA ASP A 95 -1.13 7.70 12.69
C ASP A 95 -0.19 7.03 11.68
N TRP A 96 -0.47 7.21 10.39
CA TRP A 96 0.39 6.70 9.33
C TRP A 96 1.80 7.35 9.35
N ARG A 97 1.87 8.67 9.50
CA ARG A 97 3.16 9.39 9.62
C ARG A 97 3.94 8.94 10.84
N CYS A 98 3.27 8.76 11.98
CA CYS A 98 3.92 8.25 13.19
C CYS A 98 4.54 6.86 12.96
N ARG A 99 3.85 5.97 12.26
CA ARG A 99 4.41 4.66 11.87
C ARG A 99 5.58 4.80 10.90
N GLU A 100 5.54 5.76 9.97
CA GLU A 100 6.67 6.02 9.07
C GLU A 100 7.90 6.50 9.84
N ASP A 101 7.72 7.42 10.80
CA ASP A 101 8.80 7.90 11.68
C ASP A 101 9.42 6.76 12.51
N ILE A 102 8.60 5.83 13.00
CA ILE A 102 9.07 4.61 13.67
C ILE A 102 9.90 3.77 12.70
N CYS A 103 9.39 3.47 11.51
CA CYS A 103 10.06 2.67 10.49
C CYS A 103 11.41 3.25 10.06
N LEU A 104 11.50 4.56 9.91
CA LEU A 104 12.75 5.26 9.62
C LEU A 104 13.76 5.12 10.76
N SER A 105 13.28 5.22 11.99
CA SER A 105 14.16 5.23 13.18
C SER A 105 14.66 3.84 13.60
N VAL A 106 13.98 2.74 13.22
CA VAL A 106 14.32 1.37 13.66
C VAL A 106 15.78 0.99 13.41
N CYS A 107 16.35 1.45 12.32
CA CYS A 107 17.71 1.07 11.91
C CYS A 107 18.77 2.14 12.26
N GLU A 108 18.35 3.40 12.44
CA GLU A 108 19.26 4.51 12.74
C GLU A 108 19.41 4.78 14.22
N ASP A 109 18.29 4.82 14.94
CA ASP A 109 18.23 5.18 16.36
C ASP A 109 17.21 4.29 17.08
N CYS A 110 17.66 3.13 17.52
CA CYS A 110 16.83 2.18 18.26
C CYS A 110 16.18 2.79 19.52
N LYS A 111 16.82 3.74 20.18
CA LYS A 111 16.26 4.40 21.38
C LYS A 111 15.09 5.29 20.99
N LYS A 112 15.26 6.09 19.94
CA LYS A 112 14.19 6.92 19.39
C LYS A 112 13.03 6.05 18.90
N ALA A 113 13.31 4.98 18.17
CA ALA A 113 12.27 4.05 17.68
C ALA A 113 11.49 3.39 18.83
N LYS A 114 12.16 2.94 19.89
CA LYS A 114 11.52 2.38 21.10
C LYS A 114 10.59 3.42 21.75
N LYS A 115 11.04 4.67 21.90
CA LYS A 115 10.22 5.76 22.44
C LYS A 115 8.99 6.05 21.58
N LEU A 116 9.17 6.21 20.26
CA LEU A 116 8.06 6.46 19.34
C LEU A 116 7.05 5.30 19.32
N LEU A 117 7.51 4.06 19.42
CA LEU A 117 6.63 2.88 19.50
C LEU A 117 5.79 2.88 20.79
N GLU A 118 6.38 3.27 21.93
CA GLU A 118 5.66 3.42 23.20
C GLU A 118 4.62 4.54 23.13
N GLU A 119 5.00 5.70 22.60
CA GLU A 119 4.06 6.82 22.36
C GLU A 119 2.90 6.41 21.45
N TYR A 120 3.19 5.67 20.39
CA TYR A 120 2.16 5.12 19.48
C TYR A 120 1.22 4.17 20.23
N ARG A 121 1.74 3.23 21.01
CA ARG A 121 0.94 2.31 21.85
C ARG A 121 0.05 3.04 22.85
N ASN A 122 0.60 4.03 23.54
CA ASN A 122 -0.13 4.81 24.54
C ASN A 122 -1.25 5.66 23.94
N SER A 123 -1.08 6.13 22.70
CA SER A 123 -2.10 6.89 21.98
C SER A 123 -3.22 6.00 21.41
N HIS A 124 -3.02 4.68 21.35
CA HIS A 124 -3.95 3.69 20.77
C HIS A 124 -4.36 2.64 21.79
N ILE A 125 -5.14 3.04 22.82
CA ILE A 125 -5.60 2.14 23.91
C ILE A 125 -6.37 0.93 23.37
N LYS A 126 -7.13 1.09 22.28
CA LYS A 126 -7.86 0.02 21.59
C LYS A 126 -7.26 -0.20 20.21
N MET A 127 -6.16 -0.92 20.14
CA MET A 127 -5.51 -1.27 18.88
C MET A 127 -6.33 -2.27 18.07
N SER A 128 -6.43 -2.04 16.78
CA SER A 128 -6.86 -3.05 15.82
C SER A 128 -5.81 -4.18 15.72
N ASN A 129 -6.20 -5.30 15.13
CA ASN A 129 -5.26 -6.40 14.90
C ASN A 129 -4.10 -6.00 13.97
N ILE A 130 -4.35 -5.13 12.99
CA ILE A 130 -3.32 -4.60 12.08
C ILE A 130 -2.31 -3.74 12.85
N GLU A 131 -2.78 -2.84 13.72
CA GLU A 131 -1.91 -2.01 14.55
C GLU A 131 -1.08 -2.85 15.53
N ARG A 132 -1.70 -3.88 16.13
CA ARG A 132 -0.96 -4.84 16.98
C ARG A 132 0.10 -5.59 16.20
N GLN A 133 -0.23 -6.10 15.02
CA GLN A 133 0.73 -6.77 14.14
C GLN A 133 1.91 -5.86 13.83
N PHE A 134 1.65 -4.59 13.46
CA PHE A 134 2.69 -3.60 13.23
C PHE A 134 3.59 -3.44 14.47
N CYS A 135 3.02 -3.21 15.65
CA CYS A 135 3.79 -3.03 16.88
C CYS A 135 4.67 -4.23 17.23
N LEU A 136 4.15 -5.47 17.06
CA LEU A 136 4.90 -6.69 17.32
C LEU A 136 6.04 -6.90 16.29
N LYS A 137 5.81 -6.57 15.02
CA LYS A 137 6.85 -6.60 13.98
C LYS A 137 7.99 -5.62 14.33
N ILE A 138 7.66 -4.38 14.71
CA ILE A 138 8.68 -3.39 15.11
C ILE A 138 9.42 -3.81 16.37
N GLU A 139 8.71 -4.33 17.37
CA GLU A 139 9.34 -4.85 18.61
C GLU A 139 10.30 -5.98 18.30
N TRP A 140 9.94 -6.91 17.40
CA TRP A 140 10.83 -7.96 16.95
C TRP A 140 12.12 -7.39 16.33
N LEU A 141 11.99 -6.40 15.43
CA LEU A 141 13.13 -5.77 14.77
C LEU A 141 14.05 -5.04 15.77
N LEU A 142 13.48 -4.37 16.76
CA LEU A 142 14.22 -3.66 17.80
C LEU A 142 14.94 -4.59 18.78
N SER A 143 14.36 -5.78 19.03
CA SER A 143 14.89 -6.74 20.00
C SER A 143 15.68 -7.90 19.39
N ARG A 144 15.84 -7.92 18.06
CA ARG A 144 16.46 -9.04 17.32
C ARG A 144 17.88 -9.43 17.75
N ASN A 145 18.62 -8.51 18.34
CA ASN A 145 19.98 -8.74 18.82
C ASN A 145 20.04 -8.99 20.34
N GLU A 146 18.95 -8.70 21.06
CA GLU A 146 18.88 -8.76 22.54
C GLU A 146 18.18 -10.05 23.00
N LYS A 147 17.12 -10.47 22.29
CA LYS A 147 16.30 -11.63 22.65
C LYS A 147 16.82 -12.95 22.06
N SER A 148 16.53 -14.02 22.77
CA SER A 148 16.80 -15.39 22.29
C SER A 148 15.97 -15.76 21.07
N GLY A 149 16.37 -16.81 20.33
CA GLY A 149 15.61 -17.31 19.18
C GLY A 149 14.19 -17.76 19.56
N GLU A 150 13.98 -18.29 20.78
CA GLU A 150 12.66 -18.71 21.26
C GLU A 150 11.74 -17.53 21.53
N GLU A 151 12.24 -16.49 22.21
CA GLU A 151 11.47 -15.27 22.45
C GLU A 151 11.10 -14.56 21.15
N LEU A 152 12.04 -14.48 20.20
CA LEU A 152 11.77 -13.90 18.88
C LEU A 152 10.76 -14.73 18.08
N TYR A 153 10.83 -16.05 18.18
CA TYR A 153 9.87 -16.94 17.53
C TYR A 153 8.45 -16.75 18.08
N LYS A 154 8.29 -16.67 19.41
CA LYS A 154 7.01 -16.36 20.03
C LYS A 154 6.47 -15.03 19.55
N LEU A 155 7.29 -13.98 19.58
CA LEU A 155 6.92 -12.63 19.19
C LEU A 155 6.50 -12.55 17.71
N SER A 156 7.23 -13.21 16.82
CA SER A 156 6.89 -13.25 15.39
C SER A 156 5.64 -14.09 15.11
N LYS A 157 5.44 -15.20 15.82
CA LYS A 157 4.20 -15.97 15.73
C LYS A 157 3.00 -15.16 16.19
N ASP A 158 3.10 -14.46 17.32
CA ASP A 158 2.05 -13.58 17.83
C ASP A 158 1.72 -12.47 16.81
N ALA A 159 2.73 -11.90 16.12
CA ALA A 159 2.51 -10.92 15.07
C ALA A 159 1.71 -11.50 13.88
N VAL A 160 2.00 -12.72 13.43
CA VAL A 160 1.22 -13.38 12.38
C VAL A 160 -0.21 -13.64 12.85
N CYS A 161 -0.38 -14.18 14.06
CA CYS A 161 -1.69 -14.56 14.60
C CYS A 161 -2.62 -13.37 14.90
N CYS A 162 -2.14 -12.12 14.85
CA CYS A 162 -3.00 -10.95 14.91
C CYS A 162 -4.02 -10.91 13.77
N THR A 163 -3.63 -11.28 12.56
CA THR A 163 -4.49 -11.16 11.37
C THR A 163 -4.73 -12.48 10.67
N VAL A 164 -3.92 -13.51 10.91
CA VAL A 164 -4.00 -14.82 10.26
C VAL A 164 -4.37 -15.90 11.29
N GLN A 165 -5.14 -16.89 10.87
CA GLN A 165 -5.55 -18.02 11.73
C GLN A 165 -4.34 -18.86 12.19
N GLU A 166 -4.47 -19.57 13.30
CA GLU A 166 -3.35 -20.33 13.89
C GLU A 166 -2.82 -21.48 13.04
N ASP A 167 -3.61 -22.04 12.13
CA ASP A 167 -3.27 -23.15 11.24
C ASP A 167 -2.52 -22.73 9.96
N TRP A 168 -2.15 -21.46 9.85
CA TRP A 168 -1.52 -20.89 8.65
C TRP A 168 -0.25 -21.60 8.18
N LYS A 169 0.46 -22.30 9.06
CA LYS A 169 1.69 -23.02 8.73
C LYS A 169 1.46 -24.28 7.89
N GLU A 170 0.30 -24.89 8.02
CA GLU A 170 0.01 -26.16 7.36
C GLU A 170 -0.29 -25.98 5.87
N ASN A 171 -1.05 -24.92 5.53
CA ASN A 171 -1.45 -24.69 4.15
C ASN A 171 -1.58 -23.20 3.82
N LEU A 172 -0.46 -22.51 3.73
CA LEU A 172 -0.40 -21.10 3.38
C LEU A 172 -1.06 -20.80 2.03
N SER A 173 -0.94 -21.71 1.06
CA SER A 173 -1.50 -21.53 -0.28
C SER A 173 -3.03 -21.49 -0.33
N ALA A 174 -3.72 -21.97 0.70
CA ALA A 174 -5.18 -21.94 0.80
C ALA A 174 -5.71 -20.63 1.42
N LEU A 175 -4.81 -19.82 1.98
CA LEU A 175 -5.14 -18.56 2.65
C LEU A 175 -5.01 -17.38 1.69
N TYR A 176 -5.70 -16.29 2.02
CA TYR A 176 -5.53 -15.00 1.36
C TYR A 176 -4.78 -14.07 2.31
N VAL A 177 -3.50 -13.83 2.04
CA VAL A 177 -2.63 -12.97 2.84
C VAL A 177 -1.99 -11.90 1.97
N GLY A 178 -1.74 -10.72 2.55
CA GLY A 178 -1.06 -9.62 1.88
C GLY A 178 0.45 -9.60 2.14
N PRO A 179 1.19 -8.66 1.54
CA PRO A 179 2.62 -8.48 1.78
C PRO A 179 2.95 -8.25 3.25
N GLU A 180 2.10 -7.52 3.99
CA GLU A 180 2.30 -7.23 5.42
C GLU A 180 2.31 -8.49 6.28
N GLU A 181 1.49 -9.47 5.90
CA GLU A 181 1.39 -10.75 6.59
C GLU A 181 2.55 -11.68 6.22
N LEU A 182 2.94 -11.69 4.93
CA LEU A 182 4.14 -12.40 4.50
C LEU A 182 5.41 -11.83 5.17
N GLU A 183 5.50 -10.51 5.38
CA GLU A 183 6.58 -9.92 6.18
C GLU A 183 6.62 -10.48 7.60
N ALA A 184 5.47 -10.57 8.28
CA ALA A 184 5.42 -11.16 9.61
C ALA A 184 5.84 -12.63 9.62
N MET A 185 5.44 -13.40 8.58
CA MET A 185 5.86 -14.80 8.42
C MET A 185 7.36 -14.93 8.14
N LEU A 186 7.96 -13.99 7.40
CA LEU A 186 9.41 -13.97 7.19
C LEU A 186 10.18 -13.72 8.48
N LEU A 187 9.63 -12.98 9.45
CA LEU A 187 10.22 -12.86 10.78
C LEU A 187 10.18 -14.19 11.55
N VAL A 188 9.15 -15.03 11.32
CA VAL A 188 9.12 -16.40 11.86
C VAL A 188 10.24 -17.25 11.27
N VAL A 189 10.44 -17.17 9.94
CA VAL A 189 11.57 -17.87 9.28
C VAL A 189 12.91 -17.45 9.89
N TRP A 190 13.10 -16.13 10.09
CA TRP A 190 14.34 -15.63 10.70
C TRP A 190 14.52 -16.12 12.13
N SER A 191 13.44 -16.16 12.92
CA SER A 191 13.48 -16.66 14.29
C SER A 191 13.84 -18.16 14.34
N LEU A 192 13.30 -18.96 13.41
CA LEU A 192 13.65 -20.39 13.25
C LEU A 192 15.14 -20.56 12.89
N LEU A 193 15.68 -19.71 12.02
CA LEU A 193 17.12 -19.70 11.73
C LEU A 193 17.94 -19.38 12.97
N LYS A 194 17.51 -18.45 13.83
CA LYS A 194 18.20 -18.18 15.10
C LYS A 194 18.12 -19.32 16.10
N LYS A 195 17.05 -20.12 16.04
CA LYS A 195 16.89 -21.35 16.84
C LYS A 195 17.68 -22.54 16.27
N ASN A 196 18.33 -22.41 15.10
CA ASN A 196 18.93 -23.50 14.32
C ASN A 196 17.94 -24.57 13.83
N GLU A 197 16.65 -24.25 13.76
CA GLU A 197 15.60 -25.11 13.19
C GLU A 197 15.55 -24.93 11.66
N LEU A 198 16.63 -25.37 10.99
CA LEU A 198 16.89 -25.09 9.58
C LEU A 198 15.82 -25.67 8.63
N MET A 199 15.34 -26.89 8.92
CA MET A 199 14.36 -27.57 8.07
C MET A 199 12.97 -26.91 8.17
N ASP A 200 12.56 -26.49 9.35
CA ASP A 200 11.28 -25.78 9.54
C ASP A 200 11.33 -24.38 8.94
N ALA A 201 12.47 -23.70 9.09
CA ALA A 201 12.72 -22.43 8.40
C ALA A 201 12.61 -22.59 6.88
N PHE A 202 13.19 -23.63 6.31
CA PHE A 202 13.15 -23.92 4.88
C PHE A 202 11.73 -24.24 4.40
N ARG A 203 10.99 -25.11 5.11
CA ARG A 203 9.61 -25.46 4.75
C ARG A 203 8.71 -24.24 4.69
N LEU A 204 8.78 -23.40 5.71
CA LEU A 204 8.00 -22.16 5.75
C LEU A 204 8.43 -21.17 4.67
N PHE A 205 9.74 -20.97 4.50
CA PHE A 205 10.30 -20.09 3.48
C PHE A 205 9.87 -20.50 2.06
N ASP A 206 9.90 -21.79 1.74
CA ASP A 206 9.49 -22.30 0.43
C ASP A 206 8.02 -22.01 0.13
N GLN A 207 7.14 -22.14 1.13
CA GLN A 207 5.73 -21.73 0.97
C GLN A 207 5.60 -20.21 0.71
N ILE A 208 6.31 -19.37 1.47
CA ILE A 208 6.28 -17.92 1.32
C ILE A 208 6.82 -17.51 -0.06
N GLN A 209 7.93 -18.06 -0.49
CA GLN A 209 8.55 -17.75 -1.77
C GLN A 209 7.64 -18.08 -2.96
N ARG A 210 6.89 -19.19 -2.87
CA ARG A 210 5.96 -19.63 -3.93
C ARG A 210 4.63 -18.89 -3.91
N TYR A 211 4.23 -18.36 -2.77
CA TYR A 211 2.91 -17.76 -2.56
C TYR A 211 2.54 -16.69 -3.61
N PRO A 212 3.37 -15.70 -3.95
CA PRO A 212 3.05 -14.69 -4.95
C PRO A 212 2.79 -15.26 -6.36
N LYS A 213 3.45 -16.37 -6.70
CA LYS A 213 3.25 -17.07 -7.99
C LYS A 213 1.95 -17.86 -7.99
N ILE A 214 1.65 -18.60 -6.91
CA ILE A 214 0.42 -19.40 -6.75
C ILE A 214 -0.82 -18.49 -6.82
N HIS A 215 -0.76 -17.31 -6.22
CA HIS A 215 -1.86 -16.35 -6.20
C HIS A 215 -1.83 -15.36 -7.38
N ASN A 216 -0.99 -15.57 -8.38
CA ASN A 216 -0.87 -14.74 -9.59
C ASN A 216 -0.73 -13.24 -9.27
N TRP A 217 0.08 -12.91 -8.27
CA TRP A 217 0.33 -11.52 -7.93
C TRP A 217 1.00 -10.77 -9.09
N GLU A 218 0.48 -9.59 -9.39
CA GLU A 218 1.09 -8.67 -10.35
C GLU A 218 2.52 -8.26 -9.94
N PRO A 219 3.37 -7.86 -10.89
CA PRO A 219 4.75 -7.45 -10.61
C PRO A 219 4.88 -6.40 -9.50
N ARG A 220 3.98 -5.40 -9.46
CA ARG A 220 3.94 -4.37 -8.41
C ARG A 220 3.62 -4.92 -7.02
N MET A 221 2.73 -5.91 -6.94
CA MET A 221 2.43 -6.55 -5.68
C MET A 221 3.60 -7.41 -5.21
N ARG A 222 4.27 -8.12 -6.13
CA ARG A 222 5.46 -8.91 -5.83
C ARG A 222 6.63 -8.05 -5.39
N GLU A 223 6.77 -6.85 -5.97
CA GLU A 223 7.80 -5.88 -5.62
C GLU A 223 7.77 -5.52 -4.14
N MET A 224 6.58 -5.42 -3.52
CA MET A 224 6.43 -5.03 -2.12
C MET A 224 7.14 -5.97 -1.14
N ILE A 225 7.40 -7.23 -1.52
CA ILE A 225 7.94 -8.28 -0.63
C ILE A 225 9.18 -8.99 -1.18
N CYS A 226 9.48 -8.89 -2.48
CA CYS A 226 10.52 -9.70 -3.13
C CYS A 226 11.91 -9.52 -2.51
N ALA A 227 12.28 -8.30 -2.14
CA ALA A 227 13.58 -8.02 -1.56
C ALA A 227 13.74 -8.64 -0.16
N GLN A 228 12.70 -8.63 0.66
CA GLN A 228 12.72 -9.26 1.98
C GLN A 228 12.78 -10.78 1.86
N ILE A 229 12.02 -11.36 0.92
CA ILE A 229 12.13 -12.80 0.58
C ILE A 229 13.57 -13.11 0.18
N ALA A 230 14.19 -12.31 -0.71
CA ALA A 230 15.55 -12.56 -1.15
C ALA A 230 16.56 -12.43 -0.01
N LEU A 231 16.50 -11.38 0.80
CA LEU A 231 17.43 -11.15 1.91
C LEU A 231 17.39 -12.29 2.95
N ILE A 232 16.19 -12.80 3.26
CA ILE A 232 16.05 -13.94 4.19
C ILE A 232 16.44 -15.23 3.50
N GLY A 233 16.06 -15.43 2.24
CA GLY A 233 16.45 -16.57 1.44
C GLY A 233 17.97 -16.71 1.29
N ILE A 234 18.67 -15.61 1.07
CA ILE A 234 20.13 -15.57 1.05
C ILE A 234 20.71 -16.15 2.33
N LYS A 235 20.26 -15.70 3.50
CA LYS A 235 20.75 -16.21 4.80
C LYS A 235 20.40 -17.69 5.03
N LEU A 236 19.21 -18.11 4.59
CA LEU A 236 18.77 -19.50 4.68
C LEU A 236 19.63 -20.42 3.79
N TYR A 237 19.77 -20.07 2.50
CA TYR A 237 20.52 -20.88 1.55
C TYR A 237 22.03 -20.90 1.84
N GLU A 238 22.60 -19.81 2.38
CA GLU A 238 23.97 -19.84 2.90
C GLU A 238 24.14 -20.91 4.00
N ARG A 239 23.25 -20.93 4.99
CA ARG A 239 23.29 -21.96 6.04
C ARG A 239 23.10 -23.37 5.51
N MET A 240 22.39 -23.52 4.39
CA MET A 240 22.23 -24.79 3.68
C MET A 240 23.41 -25.10 2.73
N GLN A 241 24.43 -24.23 2.67
CA GLN A 241 25.57 -24.33 1.75
C GLN A 241 25.16 -24.32 0.27
N LYS A 242 24.03 -23.69 -0.07
CA LYS A 242 23.50 -23.55 -1.43
C LYS A 242 23.70 -22.13 -1.95
N ILE A 243 24.95 -21.71 -2.04
CA ILE A 243 25.33 -20.30 -2.31
C ILE A 243 24.88 -19.84 -3.70
N ASP A 244 24.90 -20.71 -4.71
CA ASP A 244 24.40 -20.38 -6.05
C ASP A 244 22.90 -20.03 -6.05
N ILE A 245 22.10 -20.76 -5.26
CA ILE A 245 20.66 -20.47 -5.13
C ILE A 245 20.45 -19.15 -4.40
N ALA A 246 21.25 -18.88 -3.36
CA ALA A 246 21.24 -17.60 -2.65
C ALA A 246 21.52 -16.42 -3.59
N TYR A 247 22.52 -16.55 -4.46
CA TYR A 247 22.88 -15.53 -5.46
C TYR A 247 21.73 -15.32 -6.47
N LYS A 248 21.20 -16.43 -7.01
CA LYS A 248 20.12 -16.38 -8.00
C LYS A 248 18.86 -15.68 -7.49
N ILE A 249 18.38 -15.99 -6.27
CA ILE A 249 17.20 -15.35 -5.69
C ILE A 249 17.41 -13.83 -5.49
N GLY A 250 18.62 -13.42 -5.14
CA GLY A 250 19.00 -12.02 -5.03
C GLY A 250 18.93 -11.28 -6.37
N ILE A 251 19.47 -11.89 -7.44
CA ILE A 251 19.42 -11.31 -8.81
C ILE A 251 17.98 -11.19 -9.30
N GLU A 252 17.17 -12.25 -9.17
CA GLU A 252 15.77 -12.23 -9.60
C GLU A 252 14.98 -11.13 -8.89
N SER A 253 15.25 -10.91 -7.61
CA SER A 253 14.64 -9.84 -6.82
C SER A 253 15.11 -8.46 -7.28
N LEU A 254 16.41 -8.26 -7.49
CA LEU A 254 16.96 -6.99 -7.94
C LEU A 254 16.42 -6.61 -9.32
N GLU A 255 16.27 -7.57 -10.24
CA GLU A 255 15.71 -7.35 -11.56
C GLU A 255 14.22 -6.94 -11.47
N LEU A 256 13.42 -7.56 -10.60
CA LEU A 256 12.03 -7.16 -10.38
C LEU A 256 11.94 -5.73 -9.83
N LEU A 257 12.78 -5.37 -8.84
CA LEU A 257 12.84 -4.02 -8.30
C LEU A 257 13.20 -3.00 -9.39
N ARG A 258 14.18 -3.33 -10.24
CA ARG A 258 14.59 -2.50 -11.37
C ARG A 258 13.44 -2.30 -12.35
N GLN A 259 12.73 -3.36 -12.72
CA GLN A 259 11.58 -3.30 -13.63
C GLN A 259 10.43 -2.45 -13.08
N GLN A 260 10.26 -2.44 -11.77
CA GLN A 260 9.23 -1.64 -11.08
C GLN A 260 9.75 -0.27 -10.62
N SER A 261 11.01 0.09 -10.91
CA SER A 261 11.69 1.32 -10.47
C SER A 261 11.59 1.54 -8.95
N SER A 262 11.58 0.45 -8.20
CA SER A 262 11.49 0.48 -6.75
C SER A 262 12.86 0.61 -6.10
N GLN A 263 12.92 1.38 -5.03
CA GLN A 263 14.12 1.53 -4.20
C GLN A 263 14.06 0.69 -2.91
N ARG A 264 12.98 -0.10 -2.72
CA ARG A 264 12.78 -0.90 -1.51
C ARG A 264 13.89 -1.92 -1.34
N TYR A 265 14.69 -1.77 -0.28
CA TYR A 265 15.77 -2.69 0.09
C TYR A 265 16.82 -2.93 -1.02
N VAL A 266 16.92 -2.06 -2.04
CA VAL A 266 17.90 -2.22 -3.13
C VAL A 266 19.32 -2.20 -2.59
N TYR A 267 19.66 -1.24 -1.74
CA TYR A 267 21.02 -1.13 -1.19
C TYR A 267 21.41 -2.35 -0.34
N PRO A 268 20.62 -2.80 0.66
CA PRO A 268 20.92 -4.04 1.39
C PRO A 268 21.06 -5.26 0.49
N LEU A 269 20.23 -5.36 -0.55
CA LEU A 269 20.28 -6.47 -1.49
C LEU A 269 21.56 -6.44 -2.33
N LEU A 270 21.99 -5.27 -2.80
CA LEU A 270 23.27 -5.11 -3.49
C LEU A 270 24.46 -5.47 -2.61
N VAL A 271 24.43 -5.08 -1.31
CA VAL A 271 25.48 -5.46 -0.35
C VAL A 271 25.60 -6.98 -0.25
N GLU A 272 24.49 -7.69 -0.11
CA GLU A 272 24.48 -9.15 -0.01
C GLU A 272 24.90 -9.81 -1.34
N LEU A 273 24.44 -9.30 -2.49
CA LEU A 273 24.82 -9.83 -3.80
C LEU A 273 26.32 -9.68 -4.09
N VAL A 274 26.90 -8.53 -3.74
CA VAL A 274 28.34 -8.32 -3.87
C VAL A 274 29.10 -9.28 -2.95
N ARG A 275 28.69 -9.42 -1.70
CA ARG A 275 29.30 -10.33 -0.73
C ARG A 275 29.30 -11.80 -1.24
N ILE A 276 28.14 -12.27 -1.71
CA ILE A 276 27.99 -13.65 -2.21
C ILE A 276 28.74 -13.83 -3.55
N GLY A 277 28.68 -12.83 -4.43
CA GLY A 277 29.41 -12.88 -5.68
C GLY A 277 30.92 -13.03 -5.50
N ILE A 278 31.49 -12.39 -4.47
CA ILE A 278 32.88 -12.59 -4.08
C ILE A 278 33.12 -14.04 -3.60
N MET A 279 32.22 -14.56 -2.74
CA MET A 279 32.32 -15.96 -2.29
C MET A 279 32.22 -16.99 -3.42
N LEU A 280 31.58 -16.65 -4.54
CA LEU A 280 31.48 -17.46 -5.75
C LEU A 280 32.61 -17.21 -6.76
N GLU A 281 33.65 -16.47 -6.37
CA GLU A 281 34.81 -16.14 -7.22
C GLU A 281 34.40 -15.43 -8.52
N LYS A 282 33.32 -14.62 -8.46
CA LYS A 282 32.80 -13.86 -9.64
C LYS A 282 33.36 -12.44 -9.76
N GLU A 283 34.44 -12.09 -9.04
CA GLU A 283 34.96 -10.72 -8.98
C GLU A 283 35.27 -10.11 -10.35
N LYS A 284 35.63 -10.94 -11.31
CA LYS A 284 35.96 -10.50 -12.68
C LYS A 284 34.72 -10.47 -13.59
N SER A 285 33.54 -10.90 -13.13
CA SER A 285 32.34 -10.85 -13.94
C SER A 285 31.86 -9.41 -14.15
N GLU A 286 31.41 -9.10 -15.34
CA GLU A 286 30.84 -7.78 -15.65
C GLU A 286 29.65 -7.46 -14.75
N GLU A 287 28.82 -8.44 -14.47
CA GLU A 287 27.64 -8.33 -13.59
C GLU A 287 28.04 -7.88 -12.17
N LEU A 288 29.03 -8.54 -11.53
CA LEU A 288 29.46 -8.17 -10.18
C LEU A 288 30.12 -6.78 -10.16
N GLN A 289 30.87 -6.43 -11.20
CA GLN A 289 31.44 -5.08 -11.34
C GLN A 289 30.35 -4.01 -11.45
N GLN A 290 29.22 -4.30 -12.12
CA GLN A 290 28.06 -3.41 -12.16
C GLN A 290 27.41 -3.28 -10.77
N PHE A 291 27.22 -4.38 -10.04
CA PHE A 291 26.66 -4.33 -8.68
C PHE A 291 27.55 -3.50 -7.73
N LEU A 292 28.85 -3.61 -7.82
CA LEU A 292 29.80 -2.78 -7.07
C LEU A 292 29.67 -1.29 -7.41
N LYS A 293 29.49 -0.95 -8.68
CA LYS A 293 29.25 0.44 -9.11
C LYS A 293 27.91 0.97 -8.56
N PHE A 294 26.84 0.18 -8.65
CA PHE A 294 25.53 0.56 -8.12
C PHE A 294 25.56 0.69 -6.60
N GLN A 295 26.18 -0.24 -5.88
CA GLN A 295 26.35 -0.15 -4.43
C GLN A 295 27.03 1.17 -4.03
N LYS A 296 28.14 1.53 -4.68
CA LYS A 296 28.85 2.80 -4.43
C LYS A 296 27.97 4.02 -4.75
N ALA A 297 27.25 4.00 -5.88
CA ALA A 297 26.36 5.09 -6.26
C ALA A 297 25.22 5.29 -5.24
N PHE A 298 24.58 4.20 -4.80
CA PHE A 298 23.54 4.26 -3.78
C PHE A 298 24.10 4.73 -2.43
N ALA A 299 25.32 4.31 -2.05
CA ALA A 299 25.95 4.78 -0.82
C ALA A 299 26.13 6.30 -0.84
N ILE A 300 26.66 6.87 -1.93
CA ILE A 300 26.83 8.31 -2.10
C ILE A 300 25.47 9.03 -2.02
N LEU A 301 24.46 8.55 -2.77
CA LEU A 301 23.13 9.16 -2.76
C LEU A 301 22.49 9.16 -1.36
N TYR A 302 22.66 8.08 -0.61
CA TYR A 302 22.07 7.95 0.72
C TYR A 302 22.80 8.86 1.74
N GLU A 303 24.12 8.96 1.67
CA GLU A 303 24.92 9.86 2.50
C GLU A 303 24.60 11.33 2.23
N GLU A 304 24.59 11.76 0.96
CA GLU A 304 24.31 13.13 0.58
C GLU A 304 22.89 13.58 0.96
N ASN A 305 21.93 12.69 0.85
CA ASN A 305 20.52 12.98 1.17
C ASN A 305 20.13 12.59 2.60
N LYS A 306 21.07 12.11 3.42
CA LYS A 306 20.82 11.62 4.79
C LYS A 306 19.71 10.58 4.86
N ILE A 307 19.69 9.67 3.87
CA ILE A 307 18.74 8.56 3.81
C ILE A 307 19.36 7.37 4.54
N PRO A 308 18.61 6.69 5.44
CA PRO A 308 19.08 5.48 6.10
C PRO A 308 19.43 4.40 5.08
N TYR A 309 20.61 3.80 5.17
CA TYR A 309 21.00 2.65 4.34
C TYR A 309 20.04 1.46 4.49
N MET A 310 19.53 1.29 5.69
CA MET A 310 18.48 0.33 6.00
C MET A 310 17.30 1.07 6.62
N ARG A 311 16.13 0.96 6.02
CA ARG A 311 14.88 1.41 6.63
C ARG A 311 13.84 0.30 6.53
N VAL A 312 12.91 0.29 7.45
CA VAL A 312 11.72 -0.54 7.34
C VAL A 312 10.74 0.17 6.41
N TRP A 313 10.24 -0.52 5.40
CA TRP A 313 9.26 0.02 4.48
C TRP A 313 7.85 -0.40 4.89
N GLN A 314 6.94 0.53 4.97
CA GLN A 314 5.52 0.18 5.05
C GLN A 314 5.03 -0.25 3.66
N CYS A 315 4.17 -1.28 3.61
CA CYS A 315 3.49 -1.64 2.37
C CYS A 315 2.43 -0.60 2.01
N GLY A 316 2.37 -0.21 0.74
CA GLY A 316 1.48 0.84 0.24
C GLY A 316 1.93 2.27 0.56
N SER A 317 1.45 3.22 -0.20
CA SER A 317 1.73 4.66 -0.06
C SER A 317 0.53 5.42 0.49
N ILE A 318 0.79 6.58 1.12
CA ILE A 318 -0.24 7.55 1.52
C ILE A 318 -0.38 8.69 0.51
N GLU A 319 0.45 8.70 -0.53
CA GLU A 319 0.56 9.83 -1.47
C GLU A 319 -0.77 10.23 -2.09
N ASN A 320 -1.64 9.25 -2.35
CA ASN A 320 -2.99 9.47 -2.89
C ASN A 320 -4.06 9.59 -1.79
N SER A 321 -3.70 10.07 -0.60
CA SER A 321 -4.67 10.24 0.50
C SER A 321 -4.81 11.71 0.89
N TYR A 322 -6.05 12.15 1.04
CA TYR A 322 -6.41 13.54 1.29
C TYR A 322 -7.19 13.67 2.60
N ASP A 323 -6.88 14.71 3.40
CA ASP A 323 -7.66 15.06 4.60
C ASP A 323 -9.09 15.45 4.22
N VAL A 324 -10.07 14.73 4.75
CA VAL A 324 -11.49 14.93 4.44
C VAL A 324 -11.98 16.35 4.73
N GLY A 325 -11.54 16.94 5.84
CA GLY A 325 -11.95 18.31 6.20
C GLY A 325 -11.41 19.31 5.20
N MET A 326 -10.16 19.14 4.76
CA MET A 326 -9.55 20.00 3.76
C MET A 326 -10.23 19.84 2.38
N VAL A 327 -10.59 18.61 1.99
CA VAL A 327 -11.31 18.36 0.72
C VAL A 327 -12.66 19.07 0.74
N LEU A 328 -13.47 18.85 1.78
CA LEU A 328 -14.78 19.50 1.91
C LEU A 328 -14.68 21.04 1.93
N LYS A 329 -13.72 21.59 2.67
CA LYS A 329 -13.47 23.03 2.71
C LYS A 329 -13.12 23.59 1.32
N ARG A 330 -12.22 22.93 0.59
CA ARG A 330 -11.83 23.36 -0.77
C ARG A 330 -13.01 23.29 -1.74
N MET A 331 -13.81 22.23 -1.69
CA MET A 331 -15.01 22.10 -2.52
C MET A 331 -16.01 23.24 -2.24
N ARG A 332 -16.26 23.54 -0.96
CA ARG A 332 -17.15 24.63 -0.56
C ARG A 332 -16.65 25.99 -1.05
N MET A 333 -15.37 26.27 -0.81
CA MET A 333 -14.76 27.54 -1.22
C MET A 333 -14.70 27.70 -2.74
N ALA A 334 -14.47 26.63 -3.48
CA ALA A 334 -14.47 26.65 -4.95
C ALA A 334 -15.86 27.04 -5.54
N GLN A 335 -16.92 26.82 -4.77
CA GLN A 335 -18.28 27.22 -5.14
C GLN A 335 -18.73 28.53 -4.48
N GLU A 336 -17.82 29.21 -3.80
CA GLU A 336 -18.09 30.48 -3.10
C GLU A 336 -19.24 30.41 -2.06
N LYS A 337 -19.49 29.18 -1.50
CA LYS A 337 -20.54 28.91 -0.52
C LYS A 337 -20.06 29.14 0.91
N THR A 338 -20.93 29.68 1.75
CA THR A 338 -20.73 29.78 3.21
C THR A 338 -20.93 28.41 3.88
N GLN A 339 -20.52 28.30 5.13
CA GLN A 339 -20.79 27.08 5.91
C GLN A 339 -22.27 26.86 6.18
N GLU A 340 -23.01 27.97 6.37
CA GLU A 340 -24.47 27.98 6.57
C GLU A 340 -25.19 27.42 5.34
N GLU A 341 -24.86 27.91 4.14
CA GLU A 341 -25.51 27.48 2.89
C GLU A 341 -25.34 25.98 2.59
N VAL A 342 -24.19 25.39 2.91
CA VAL A 342 -23.96 23.96 2.68
C VAL A 342 -24.54 23.09 3.77
N CYS A 343 -24.90 23.64 4.94
CA CYS A 343 -25.53 22.91 6.02
C CYS A 343 -27.05 22.76 5.89
N ILE A 344 -27.68 23.46 4.96
CA ILE A 344 -29.14 23.53 4.77
C ILE A 344 -29.54 22.61 3.60
N ASP A 345 -30.60 21.83 3.77
CA ASP A 345 -31.14 20.97 2.71
C ASP A 345 -31.91 21.80 1.62
N GLU A 346 -32.48 21.15 0.63
CA GLU A 346 -33.25 21.77 -0.45
C GLU A 346 -34.57 22.39 0.03
N LYS A 347 -35.06 22.00 1.18
CA LYS A 347 -36.31 22.49 1.79
C LYS A 347 -36.04 23.61 2.79
N GLY A 348 -34.81 24.03 2.99
CA GLY A 348 -34.41 25.05 3.93
C GLY A 348 -34.23 24.61 5.38
N PHE A 349 -34.26 23.30 5.64
CA PHE A 349 -34.02 22.78 6.99
C PHE A 349 -32.52 22.52 7.22
N SER A 350 -32.07 22.78 8.45
CA SER A 350 -30.68 22.45 8.85
C SER A 350 -30.46 20.95 8.91
N PHE A 351 -29.68 20.42 7.99
CA PHE A 351 -29.27 19.03 7.97
C PHE A 351 -28.06 18.78 8.90
N LEU A 352 -27.13 19.73 8.92
CA LEU A 352 -25.90 19.67 9.70
C LEU A 352 -25.70 20.99 10.46
N ASN A 353 -25.24 20.92 11.70
CA ASN A 353 -24.91 22.11 12.47
C ASN A 353 -23.60 22.75 11.94
N VAL A 354 -23.61 24.08 11.73
CA VAL A 354 -22.45 24.84 11.26
C VAL A 354 -21.19 24.63 12.11
N ARG A 355 -21.34 24.56 13.44
CA ARG A 355 -20.22 24.24 14.36
C ARG A 355 -19.63 22.86 14.08
N GLN A 356 -20.48 21.89 13.74
CA GLN A 356 -20.03 20.53 13.39
C GLN A 356 -19.27 20.55 12.06
N LEU A 357 -19.76 21.25 11.02
CA LEU A 357 -19.05 21.44 9.78
C LEU A 357 -17.70 22.13 10.00
N SER A 358 -17.68 23.20 10.81
CA SER A 358 -16.43 23.89 11.15
C SER A 358 -15.39 22.96 11.78
N ARG A 359 -15.79 22.08 12.70
CA ARG A 359 -14.91 21.07 13.30
C ARG A 359 -14.42 20.01 12.28
N ILE A 360 -15.30 19.61 11.35
CA ILE A 360 -14.94 18.71 10.26
C ILE A 360 -13.90 19.38 9.35
N GLU A 361 -14.13 20.61 8.91
CA GLU A 361 -13.20 21.36 8.05
C GLU A 361 -11.85 21.64 8.72
N LYS A 362 -11.82 21.76 10.05
CA LYS A 362 -10.58 21.86 10.85
C LYS A 362 -9.89 20.51 11.07
N GLY A 363 -10.55 19.40 10.71
CA GLY A 363 -10.03 18.03 10.92
C GLY A 363 -10.10 17.56 12.37
N GLU A 364 -10.90 18.22 13.22
CA GLU A 364 -11.15 17.83 14.61
C GLU A 364 -12.06 16.61 14.69
N ASN A 365 -13.05 16.54 13.78
CA ASN A 365 -14.02 15.46 13.70
C ASN A 365 -14.04 14.86 12.28
N ARG A 366 -14.29 13.54 12.20
CA ARG A 366 -14.63 12.86 10.94
C ARG A 366 -16.14 13.00 10.71
N PRO A 367 -16.61 13.35 9.50
CA PRO A 367 -18.04 13.32 9.18
C PRO A 367 -18.52 11.85 9.18
N SER A 368 -19.81 11.65 9.55
CA SER A 368 -20.49 10.39 9.25
C SER A 368 -20.58 10.18 7.74
N THR A 369 -20.83 8.93 7.30
CA THR A 369 -21.04 8.63 5.88
C THR A 369 -22.19 9.47 5.31
N GLU A 370 -23.29 9.58 6.05
CA GLU A 370 -24.46 10.38 5.66
C GLU A 370 -24.12 11.87 5.51
N ASN A 371 -23.42 12.45 6.50
CA ASN A 371 -22.98 13.85 6.43
C ASN A 371 -22.01 14.08 5.27
N PHE A 372 -21.10 13.17 5.01
CA PHE A 372 -20.15 13.27 3.91
C PHE A 372 -20.89 13.27 2.57
N GLN A 373 -21.78 12.31 2.35
CA GLN A 373 -22.58 12.22 1.13
C GLN A 373 -23.50 13.45 0.95
N PHE A 374 -24.14 13.92 2.02
CA PHE A 374 -24.95 15.13 1.96
C PHE A 374 -24.11 16.35 1.53
N LEU A 375 -22.98 16.59 2.18
CA LEU A 375 -22.12 17.74 1.88
C LEU A 375 -21.56 17.66 0.46
N THR A 376 -21.12 16.52 0.00
CA THR A 376 -20.55 16.36 -1.35
C THR A 376 -21.63 16.55 -2.43
N ARG A 377 -22.84 16.01 -2.25
CA ARG A 377 -23.98 16.25 -3.15
C ARG A 377 -24.37 17.73 -3.18
N LYS A 378 -24.46 18.38 -2.01
CA LYS A 378 -24.77 19.81 -1.91
C LYS A 378 -23.74 20.68 -2.62
N MET A 379 -22.53 20.21 -2.76
CA MET A 379 -21.42 20.83 -3.51
C MET A 379 -21.31 20.29 -4.95
N GLY A 380 -22.35 19.59 -5.45
CA GLY A 380 -22.43 19.15 -6.85
C GLY A 380 -21.47 18.01 -7.21
N ARG A 381 -21.03 17.21 -6.24
CA ARG A 381 -20.18 16.05 -6.49
C ARG A 381 -20.63 14.86 -5.66
N GLU A 382 -20.74 13.70 -6.28
CA GLU A 382 -20.84 12.43 -5.56
C GLU A 382 -19.42 11.88 -5.41
N LEU A 383 -18.94 11.79 -4.16
CA LEU A 383 -17.65 11.25 -3.82
C LEU A 383 -17.83 10.07 -2.88
N ASP A 384 -17.11 9.00 -3.14
CA ASP A 384 -16.88 7.95 -2.16
C ASP A 384 -15.61 8.28 -1.35
N TRP A 385 -15.45 7.60 -0.20
CA TRP A 385 -14.23 7.67 0.59
C TRP A 385 -12.99 7.12 -0.14
N ILE A 386 -13.23 6.25 -1.10
CA ILE A 386 -12.24 5.68 -2.00
C ILE A 386 -12.70 6.00 -3.41
N MET A 387 -11.91 6.79 -4.11
CA MET A 387 -12.24 7.27 -5.44
C MET A 387 -11.37 6.55 -6.47
N PRO A 388 -11.93 5.86 -7.45
CA PRO A 388 -11.14 5.38 -8.57
C PRO A 388 -10.65 6.60 -9.39
N MET A 389 -9.39 6.57 -9.82
CA MET A 389 -8.81 7.64 -10.65
C MET A 389 -9.47 7.74 -12.03
N LEU A 390 -10.17 6.72 -12.44
CA LEU A 390 -10.92 6.63 -13.68
C LEU A 390 -12.28 6.02 -13.36
N GLU A 391 -13.36 6.57 -13.91
CA GLU A 391 -14.70 6.00 -13.76
C GLU A 391 -14.83 4.71 -14.57
N THR A 392 -14.62 3.59 -13.92
CA THR A 392 -14.75 2.25 -14.48
C THR A 392 -15.10 1.25 -13.40
N ASP A 393 -15.78 0.18 -13.75
CA ASP A 393 -16.06 -0.96 -12.87
C ASP A 393 -15.00 -2.07 -12.96
N SER A 394 -13.95 -1.86 -13.77
CA SER A 394 -12.87 -2.80 -14.01
C SER A 394 -11.56 -2.39 -13.34
N ILE A 395 -11.10 -3.19 -12.38
CA ILE A 395 -9.77 -3.04 -11.77
C ILE A 395 -8.66 -3.17 -12.82
N GLU A 396 -8.86 -4.03 -13.83
CA GLU A 396 -7.89 -4.23 -14.89
C GLU A 396 -7.67 -2.95 -15.71
N VAL A 397 -8.75 -2.22 -16.02
CA VAL A 397 -8.68 -0.91 -16.70
C VAL A 397 -7.92 0.10 -15.87
N LEU A 398 -8.18 0.16 -14.56
CA LEU A 398 -7.44 1.03 -13.63
C LEU A 398 -5.95 0.68 -13.58
N SER A 399 -5.61 -0.61 -13.54
CA SER A 399 -4.23 -1.09 -13.57
C SER A 399 -3.54 -0.69 -14.86
N MET A 400 -4.17 -0.90 -16.02
CA MET A 400 -3.61 -0.53 -17.32
C MET A 400 -3.35 0.98 -17.44
N ARG A 401 -4.27 1.82 -16.95
CA ARG A 401 -4.05 3.27 -16.87
C ARG A 401 -2.78 3.61 -16.11
N GLN A 402 -2.61 3.02 -14.92
CA GLN A 402 -1.43 3.27 -14.10
C GLN A 402 -0.14 2.77 -14.79
N ASP A 403 -0.21 1.65 -15.49
CA ASP A 403 0.92 1.11 -16.26
C ASP A 403 1.31 2.03 -17.43
N ILE A 404 0.34 2.69 -18.06
CA ILE A 404 0.59 3.71 -19.09
C ILE A 404 1.34 4.89 -18.46
N ILE A 405 0.81 5.46 -17.37
CA ILE A 405 1.44 6.61 -16.67
C ILE A 405 2.87 6.26 -16.26
N TYR A 406 3.06 5.07 -15.70
CA TYR A 406 4.39 4.59 -15.32
C TYR A 406 5.33 4.46 -16.53
N ALA A 407 4.88 3.83 -17.61
CA ALA A 407 5.68 3.65 -18.81
C ALA A 407 6.06 5.01 -19.46
N ILE A 408 5.16 6.01 -19.41
CA ILE A 408 5.44 7.38 -19.84
C ILE A 408 6.51 8.02 -18.96
N GLY A 409 6.38 7.94 -17.64
CA GLY A 409 7.36 8.45 -16.68
C GLY A 409 8.76 7.86 -16.89
N MET A 410 8.81 6.58 -17.24
CA MET A 410 10.06 5.86 -17.58
C MET A 410 10.54 6.05 -19.03
N ARG A 411 9.88 6.91 -19.81
CA ARG A 411 10.17 7.14 -21.23
C ARG A 411 10.09 5.87 -22.10
N GLN A 412 9.31 4.88 -21.69
CA GLN A 412 9.09 3.62 -22.41
C GLN A 412 7.92 3.76 -23.41
N TRP A 413 8.04 4.66 -24.36
CA TRP A 413 6.97 5.07 -25.28
C TRP A 413 6.31 3.90 -26.04
N LYS A 414 7.10 2.92 -26.49
CA LYS A 414 6.58 1.73 -27.18
C LYS A 414 5.69 0.89 -26.26
N LYS A 415 6.11 0.72 -25.00
CA LYS A 415 5.34 0.00 -23.99
C LYS A 415 4.05 0.74 -23.65
N ALA A 416 4.12 2.05 -23.41
CA ALA A 416 2.95 2.88 -23.15
C ALA A 416 1.92 2.77 -24.28
N LYS A 417 2.37 2.88 -25.54
CA LYS A 417 1.52 2.74 -26.73
C LYS A 417 0.85 1.37 -26.81
N ASN A 418 1.58 0.29 -26.58
CA ASN A 418 1.02 -1.07 -26.61
C ASN A 418 -0.05 -1.25 -25.54
N ILE A 419 0.17 -0.76 -24.32
CA ILE A 419 -0.81 -0.86 -23.22
C ILE A 419 -2.04 0.00 -23.56
N LEU A 420 -1.85 1.18 -24.16
CA LEU A 420 -2.95 2.05 -24.60
C LEU A 420 -3.85 1.37 -25.65
N GLU A 421 -3.26 0.68 -26.64
CA GLU A 421 -4.04 -0.06 -27.62
C GLU A 421 -4.80 -1.24 -26.97
N GLN A 422 -4.21 -1.93 -26.02
CA GLN A 422 -4.91 -2.96 -25.23
C GLN A 422 -6.04 -2.35 -24.39
N LEU A 423 -5.81 -1.20 -23.77
CA LEU A 423 -6.82 -0.47 -23.01
C LEU A 423 -8.03 -0.12 -23.90
N LYS A 424 -7.80 0.43 -25.07
CA LYS A 424 -8.85 0.75 -26.05
C LYS A 424 -9.72 -0.47 -26.41
N THR A 425 -9.14 -1.66 -26.49
CA THR A 425 -9.90 -2.88 -26.80
C THR A 425 -10.73 -3.41 -25.63
N LYS A 426 -10.35 -3.04 -24.39
CA LYS A 426 -11.04 -3.48 -23.16
C LYS A 426 -12.12 -2.52 -22.69
N ILE A 427 -12.02 -1.26 -23.07
CA ILE A 427 -13.03 -0.27 -22.74
C ILE A 427 -14.30 -0.58 -23.51
N ARG A 428 -15.43 -0.67 -22.80
CA ARG A 428 -16.75 -0.86 -23.43
C ARG A 428 -17.12 0.35 -24.28
N ALA A 429 -17.90 0.13 -25.32
CA ALA A 429 -18.35 1.21 -26.20
C ALA A 429 -19.13 2.31 -25.44
N GLU A 430 -19.75 1.96 -24.33
CA GLU A 430 -20.46 2.89 -23.43
C GLU A 430 -19.47 3.75 -22.62
N ASP A 431 -18.38 3.16 -22.13
CA ASP A 431 -17.31 3.85 -21.40
C ASP A 431 -16.57 4.84 -22.30
N TYR A 432 -16.50 4.58 -23.61
CA TYR A 432 -15.86 5.44 -24.60
C TYR A 432 -16.50 6.84 -24.71
N LYS A 433 -17.73 6.98 -24.28
CA LYS A 433 -18.46 8.25 -24.28
C LYS A 433 -18.13 9.12 -23.06
N GLU A 434 -17.49 8.55 -22.05
CA GLU A 434 -17.09 9.28 -20.85
C GLU A 434 -15.95 10.26 -21.16
N PRO A 435 -16.08 11.56 -20.83
CA PRO A 435 -15.08 12.58 -21.15
C PRO A 435 -13.69 12.27 -20.56
N GLN A 436 -13.65 11.66 -19.39
CA GLN A 436 -12.38 11.30 -18.73
C GLN A 436 -11.62 10.22 -19.50
N ILE A 437 -12.31 9.19 -19.98
CA ILE A 437 -11.71 8.12 -20.78
C ILE A 437 -11.23 8.65 -22.12
N GLN A 438 -12.01 9.52 -22.75
CA GLN A 438 -11.59 10.17 -23.99
C GLN A 438 -10.33 11.02 -23.78
N GLN A 439 -10.23 11.74 -22.67
CA GLN A 439 -9.06 12.53 -22.32
C GLN A 439 -7.84 11.66 -22.09
N GLU A 440 -7.95 10.54 -21.35
CA GLU A 440 -6.84 9.60 -21.11
C GLU A 440 -6.34 8.94 -22.41
N ILE A 441 -7.21 8.74 -23.40
CA ILE A 441 -6.85 8.16 -24.69
C ILE A 441 -6.18 9.17 -25.61
N GLN A 442 -6.49 10.47 -25.47
CA GLN A 442 -5.90 11.54 -26.29
C GLN A 442 -4.54 12.01 -25.81
N PHE A 443 -4.19 11.80 -24.53
CA PHE A 443 -2.89 12.10 -23.94
C PHE A 443 -1.89 10.96 -24.15
#